data_a4de3da4b15419610c1e84e4e7d14a0a
#
_entry.id   a4de3da4b15419610c1e84e4e7d14a0a
#
_cell.length_a   1.000
_cell.length_b   1.000
_cell.length_c   1.000
_cell.angle_alpha   90.00
_cell.angle_beta   90.00
_cell.angle_gamma   90.00
#
_symmetry.space_group_name_H-M   'P 1'
#
loop_
_entity.id
_entity.type
_entity.pdbx_description
1 polymer ?
#
loop_
_entity_poly.entity_id
_entity_poly.type
_entity_poly.pdbx_seq_one_letter_code
_entity_poly.pdbx_strand_id
1 'polypeptide(L)'
;MNKTIFITGAAKRIGKDIALTFSDLGWNIIIHYNSSKQEADELAAQINSKNPDTAKIVQGNLDIADDVKRVLTEVEEMFPSIDILVNNASTFYPTPIEEVSEDHWNKLIGSNLKGPLFLIQGLKDKLKLSKGSIINITDTNLTKGVPNYSCLLYTSPSPRDQRGSRM
;
A
#
# COMPACT_ATOMS: atom_id res chain seq x y z
N MET A 1 -9.07 -13.97 18.79
CA MET A 1 -8.82 -13.91 17.33
C MET A 1 -7.53 -13.15 17.12
N ASN A 2 -6.69 -13.60 16.20
CA ASN A 2 -5.46 -12.88 15.88
C ASN A 2 -5.79 -11.56 15.19
N LYS A 3 -5.00 -10.52 15.46
CA LYS A 3 -5.08 -9.25 14.73
C LYS A 3 -4.64 -9.44 13.29
N THR A 4 -5.16 -8.62 12.39
CA THR A 4 -4.87 -8.70 10.95
C THR A 4 -4.24 -7.42 10.44
N ILE A 5 -3.15 -7.55 9.69
CA ILE A 5 -2.51 -6.46 8.95
C ILE A 5 -2.62 -6.69 7.45
N PHE A 6 -3.07 -5.69 6.72
CA PHE A 6 -3.08 -5.66 5.26
C PHE A 6 -1.98 -4.72 4.76
N ILE A 7 -1.05 -5.25 3.94
CA ILE A 7 0.12 -4.50 3.47
C ILE A 7 0.12 -4.49 1.95
N THR A 8 0.04 -3.31 1.34
CA THR A 8 0.15 -3.17 -0.11
C THR A 8 1.62 -3.24 -0.55
N GLY A 9 1.90 -3.91 -1.68
CA GLY A 9 3.27 -4.11 -2.16
C GLY A 9 4.16 -4.90 -1.20
N ALA A 10 3.58 -5.91 -0.53
CA ALA A 10 4.22 -6.64 0.55
C ALA A 10 5.18 -7.75 0.11
N ALA A 11 5.23 -8.10 -1.18
CA ALA A 11 6.02 -9.24 -1.64
C ALA A 11 7.54 -9.06 -1.51
N LYS A 12 8.02 -7.81 -1.45
CA LYS A 12 9.46 -7.48 -1.48
C LYS A 12 9.80 -6.30 -0.55
N ARG A 13 11.12 -6.16 -0.26
CA ARG A 13 11.70 -4.98 0.41
C ARG A 13 10.98 -4.64 1.72
N ILE A 14 10.70 -3.36 1.96
CA ILE A 14 10.07 -2.84 3.19
C ILE A 14 8.76 -3.57 3.51
N GLY A 15 7.89 -3.77 2.53
CA GLY A 15 6.62 -4.47 2.74
C GLY A 15 6.79 -5.91 3.23
N LYS A 16 7.79 -6.64 2.70
CA LYS A 16 8.16 -7.98 3.15
C LYS A 16 8.65 -7.98 4.60
N ASP A 17 9.51 -7.03 4.95
CA ASP A 17 10.06 -6.95 6.30
C ASP A 17 8.98 -6.62 7.33
N ILE A 18 8.03 -5.73 6.98
CA ILE A 18 6.84 -5.47 7.79
C ILE A 18 6.02 -6.75 7.97
N ALA A 19 5.74 -7.48 6.88
CA ALA A 19 4.95 -8.71 6.92
C ALA A 19 5.58 -9.76 7.85
N LEU A 20 6.89 -9.98 7.75
CA LEU A 20 7.63 -10.92 8.61
C LEU A 20 7.60 -10.48 10.09
N THR A 21 7.82 -9.19 10.36
CA THR A 21 7.80 -8.64 11.72
C THR A 21 6.44 -8.87 12.39
N PHE A 22 5.33 -8.60 11.70
CA PHE A 22 4.00 -8.81 12.25
C PHE A 22 3.62 -10.29 12.34
N SER A 23 4.13 -11.14 11.42
CA SER A 23 3.98 -12.59 11.51
C SER A 23 4.64 -13.16 12.77
N ASP A 24 5.85 -12.71 13.12
CA ASP A 24 6.55 -13.12 14.34
C ASP A 24 5.82 -12.67 15.62
N LEU A 25 4.96 -11.63 15.53
CA LEU A 25 4.04 -11.21 16.59
C LEU A 25 2.71 -11.99 16.62
N GLY A 26 2.54 -12.99 15.75
CA GLY A 26 1.35 -13.84 15.69
C GLY A 26 0.13 -13.19 15.00
N TRP A 27 0.34 -12.21 14.12
CA TRP A 27 -0.72 -11.57 13.38
C TRP A 27 -1.06 -12.34 12.09
N ASN A 28 -2.30 -12.19 11.63
CA ASN A 28 -2.70 -12.55 10.27
C ASN A 28 -2.17 -11.52 9.28
N ILE A 29 -1.64 -11.97 8.16
CA ILE A 29 -0.98 -11.13 7.15
C ILE A 29 -1.72 -11.23 5.82
N ILE A 30 -2.16 -10.11 5.27
CA ILE A 30 -2.63 -10.01 3.89
C ILE A 30 -1.52 -9.37 3.06
N ILE A 31 -0.97 -10.15 2.14
CA ILE A 31 0.16 -9.78 1.27
C ILE A 31 -0.41 -9.37 -0.08
N HIS A 32 -0.45 -8.06 -0.36
CA HIS A 32 -0.81 -7.60 -1.70
C HIS A 32 0.43 -7.48 -2.59
N TYR A 33 0.27 -7.85 -3.84
CA TYR A 33 1.27 -7.66 -4.90
C TYR A 33 0.61 -7.26 -6.22
N ASN A 34 1.37 -6.62 -7.12
CA ASN A 34 0.93 -6.36 -8.50
C ASN A 34 1.47 -7.45 -9.44
N SER A 35 2.77 -7.49 -9.68
CA SER A 35 3.43 -8.40 -10.63
C SER A 35 4.35 -9.45 -9.98
N SER A 36 4.65 -9.33 -8.70
CA SER A 36 5.60 -10.16 -7.96
C SER A 36 4.94 -11.40 -7.35
N LYS A 37 4.30 -12.25 -8.20
CA LYS A 37 3.57 -13.42 -7.75
C LYS A 37 4.45 -14.43 -7.03
N GLN A 38 5.58 -14.78 -7.62
CA GLN A 38 6.48 -15.77 -7.05
C GLN A 38 6.94 -15.38 -5.64
N GLU A 39 7.37 -14.13 -5.45
CA GLU A 39 7.84 -13.65 -4.15
C GLU A 39 6.71 -13.53 -3.13
N ALA A 40 5.49 -13.26 -3.57
CA ALA A 40 4.32 -13.28 -2.69
C ALA A 40 3.98 -14.70 -2.24
N ASP A 41 4.02 -15.68 -3.15
CA ASP A 41 3.81 -17.11 -2.83
C ASP A 41 4.89 -17.61 -1.85
N GLU A 42 6.17 -17.31 -2.11
CA GLU A 42 7.29 -17.69 -1.24
C GLU A 42 7.16 -17.08 0.17
N LEU A 43 6.78 -15.80 0.26
CA LEU A 43 6.57 -15.13 1.54
C LEU A 43 5.40 -15.74 2.31
N ALA A 44 4.28 -15.98 1.64
CA ALA A 44 3.12 -16.63 2.26
C ALA A 44 3.45 -18.05 2.74
N ALA A 45 4.16 -18.85 1.95
CA ALA A 45 4.62 -20.16 2.32
C ALA A 45 5.58 -20.11 3.53
N GLN A 46 6.52 -19.17 3.56
CA GLN A 46 7.43 -18.96 4.68
C GLN A 46 6.67 -18.64 5.98
N ILE A 47 5.69 -17.77 5.92
CA ILE A 47 4.87 -17.40 7.09
C ILE A 47 4.02 -18.57 7.53
N ASN A 48 3.31 -19.23 6.60
CA ASN A 48 2.42 -20.33 6.90
C ASN A 48 3.15 -21.61 7.38
N SER A 49 4.46 -21.75 7.09
CA SER A 49 5.26 -22.84 7.64
C SER A 49 5.46 -22.72 9.16
N LYS A 50 5.45 -21.49 9.69
CA LYS A 50 5.55 -21.23 11.14
C LYS A 50 4.17 -21.14 11.81
N ASN A 51 3.24 -20.46 11.15
CA ASN A 51 1.90 -20.16 11.64
C ASN A 51 0.88 -20.50 10.55
N PRO A 52 0.33 -21.73 10.53
CA PRO A 52 -0.57 -22.18 9.46
C PRO A 52 -1.77 -21.26 9.26
N ASP A 53 -2.14 -21.02 8.02
CA ASP A 53 -3.30 -20.24 7.57
C ASP A 53 -3.36 -18.78 8.01
N THR A 54 -2.22 -18.20 8.45
CA THR A 54 -2.14 -16.81 8.88
C THR A 54 -1.70 -15.84 7.78
N ALA A 55 -1.13 -16.32 6.67
CA ALA A 55 -0.77 -15.48 5.53
C ALA A 55 -1.63 -15.80 4.31
N LYS A 56 -2.23 -14.77 3.71
CA LYS A 56 -2.98 -14.83 2.46
C LYS A 56 -2.45 -13.80 1.47
N ILE A 57 -2.53 -14.11 0.18
CA ILE A 57 -2.08 -13.23 -0.89
C ILE A 57 -3.26 -12.67 -1.67
N VAL A 58 -3.12 -11.46 -2.18
CA VAL A 58 -4.08 -10.82 -3.09
C VAL A 58 -3.34 -10.06 -4.19
N GLN A 59 -3.76 -10.27 -5.44
CA GLN A 59 -3.17 -9.62 -6.60
C GLN A 59 -4.03 -8.44 -7.05
N GLY A 60 -3.40 -7.32 -7.45
CA GLY A 60 -4.09 -6.23 -8.12
C GLY A 60 -3.17 -5.10 -8.53
N ASN A 61 -3.52 -4.40 -9.59
CA ASN A 61 -2.89 -3.14 -9.96
C ASN A 61 -3.68 -1.98 -9.34
N LEU A 62 -3.09 -1.28 -8.38
CA LEU A 62 -3.77 -0.18 -7.67
C LEU A 62 -4.01 1.06 -8.53
N ASP A 63 -3.43 1.16 -9.74
CA ASP A 63 -3.74 2.21 -10.71
C ASP A 63 -5.13 2.00 -11.33
N ILE A 64 -5.60 0.75 -11.36
CA ILE A 64 -6.81 0.32 -12.06
C ILE A 64 -7.96 0.20 -11.06
N ALA A 65 -9.03 0.97 -11.27
CA ALA A 65 -10.15 1.03 -10.35
C ALA A 65 -10.87 -0.32 -10.15
N ASP A 66 -11.00 -1.11 -11.22
CA ASP A 66 -11.66 -2.42 -11.14
C ASP A 66 -10.80 -3.46 -10.41
N ASP A 67 -9.47 -3.37 -10.52
CA ASP A 67 -8.54 -4.17 -9.71
C ASP A 67 -8.66 -3.83 -8.23
N VAL A 68 -8.74 -2.54 -7.89
CA VAL A 68 -8.95 -2.11 -6.50
C VAL A 68 -10.24 -2.67 -5.93
N LYS A 69 -11.35 -2.64 -6.70
CA LYS A 69 -12.64 -3.23 -6.28
C LYS A 69 -12.51 -4.74 -6.04
N ARG A 70 -11.84 -5.46 -6.96
CA ARG A 70 -11.62 -6.90 -6.84
C ARG A 70 -10.76 -7.21 -5.61
N VAL A 71 -9.66 -6.48 -5.39
CA VAL A 71 -8.83 -6.61 -4.19
C VAL A 71 -9.66 -6.42 -2.92
N LEU A 72 -10.53 -5.40 -2.88
CA LEU A 72 -11.40 -5.17 -1.73
C LEU A 72 -12.33 -6.34 -1.47
N THR A 73 -13.00 -6.86 -2.52
CA THR A 73 -13.89 -8.03 -2.41
C THR A 73 -13.14 -9.26 -1.87
N GLU A 74 -11.97 -9.57 -2.42
CA GLU A 74 -11.17 -10.71 -1.95
C GLU A 74 -10.71 -10.55 -0.50
N VAL A 75 -10.23 -9.35 -0.13
CA VAL A 75 -9.76 -9.03 1.24
C VAL A 75 -10.89 -9.10 2.26
N GLU A 76 -12.12 -8.75 1.88
CA GLU A 76 -13.29 -8.85 2.76
C GLU A 76 -13.57 -10.28 3.23
N GLU A 77 -13.25 -11.29 2.40
CA GLU A 77 -13.48 -12.70 2.70
C GLU A 77 -12.30 -13.36 3.43
N MET A 78 -11.12 -12.73 3.45
CA MET A 78 -9.90 -13.36 3.99
C MET A 78 -9.91 -13.48 5.51
N PHE A 79 -10.24 -12.41 6.21
CA PHE A 79 -10.24 -12.36 7.67
C PHE A 79 -11.40 -11.48 8.20
N PRO A 80 -11.89 -11.74 9.43
CA PRO A 80 -13.05 -11.04 9.99
C PRO A 80 -12.85 -9.54 10.18
N SER A 81 -11.62 -9.11 10.52
CA SER A 81 -11.28 -7.70 10.77
C SER A 81 -9.95 -7.35 10.12
N ILE A 82 -9.71 -6.06 9.97
CA ILE A 82 -8.40 -5.50 9.60
C ILE A 82 -8.03 -4.49 10.68
N ASP A 83 -6.95 -4.76 11.40
CA ASP A 83 -6.47 -3.90 12.49
C ASP A 83 -5.49 -2.85 11.99
N ILE A 84 -4.71 -3.16 10.95
CA ILE A 84 -3.79 -2.20 10.32
C ILE A 84 -3.89 -2.33 8.81
N LEU A 85 -4.04 -1.19 8.12
CA LEU A 85 -3.79 -1.05 6.69
C LEU A 85 -2.47 -0.30 6.50
N VAL A 86 -1.50 -0.90 5.80
CA VAL A 86 -0.24 -0.26 5.40
C VAL A 86 -0.25 0.01 3.90
N ASN A 87 -0.39 1.25 3.52
CA ASN A 87 -0.19 1.72 2.15
C ASN A 87 1.30 1.88 1.90
N ASN A 88 1.93 0.81 1.40
CA ASN A 88 3.37 0.72 1.11
C ASN A 88 3.65 0.57 -0.40
N ALA A 89 2.70 0.06 -1.19
CA ALA A 89 2.86 -0.01 -2.64
C ALA A 89 3.10 1.39 -3.22
N SER A 90 4.13 1.52 -4.04
CA SER A 90 4.42 2.78 -4.72
C SER A 90 5.01 2.54 -6.11
N THR A 91 4.73 3.46 -7.01
CA THR A 91 5.37 3.58 -8.32
C THR A 91 6.28 4.81 -8.28
N PHE A 92 7.53 4.64 -8.67
CA PHE A 92 8.55 5.68 -8.59
C PHE A 92 9.46 5.65 -9.81
N TYR A 93 9.42 6.69 -10.62
CA TYR A 93 10.31 6.91 -11.76
C TYR A 93 10.36 8.40 -12.14
N PRO A 94 11.42 8.85 -12.84
CA PRO A 94 11.55 10.24 -13.25
C PRO A 94 10.43 10.68 -14.20
N THR A 95 9.93 11.89 -13.99
CA THR A 95 8.95 12.57 -14.86
C THR A 95 9.37 14.05 -14.99
N PRO A 96 10.37 14.35 -15.87
CA PRO A 96 10.73 15.73 -16.18
C PRO A 96 9.48 16.51 -16.58
N ILE A 97 9.35 17.77 -16.17
CA ILE A 97 8.12 18.54 -16.39
C ILE A 97 7.76 18.66 -17.88
N GLU A 98 8.75 18.72 -18.74
CA GLU A 98 8.60 18.82 -20.20
C GLU A 98 8.09 17.52 -20.84
N GLU A 99 8.26 16.38 -20.15
CA GLU A 99 7.91 15.05 -20.64
C GLU A 99 6.67 14.45 -19.94
N VAL A 100 6.08 15.17 -18.99
CA VAL A 100 4.91 14.67 -18.28
C VAL A 100 3.77 14.40 -19.24
N SER A 101 3.28 13.16 -19.22
CA SER A 101 2.11 12.71 -19.98
C SER A 101 0.96 12.34 -19.06
N GLU A 102 -0.24 12.24 -19.63
CA GLU A 102 -1.41 11.74 -18.90
C GLU A 102 -1.20 10.31 -18.38
N ASP A 103 -0.46 9.48 -19.12
CA ASP A 103 -0.09 8.11 -18.70
C ASP A 103 0.83 8.14 -17.48
N HIS A 104 1.84 9.00 -17.44
CA HIS A 104 2.68 9.21 -16.26
C HIS A 104 1.85 9.64 -15.05
N TRP A 105 0.95 10.62 -15.25
CA TRP A 105 0.04 11.09 -14.21
C TRP A 105 -0.84 9.97 -13.68
N ASN A 106 -1.54 9.25 -14.57
CA ASN A 106 -2.46 8.20 -14.18
C ASN A 106 -1.78 7.08 -13.41
N LYS A 107 -0.58 6.65 -13.80
CA LYS A 107 0.19 5.62 -13.11
C LYS A 107 0.67 6.07 -11.73
N LEU A 108 1.29 7.24 -11.64
CA LEU A 108 1.88 7.71 -10.38
C LEU A 108 0.81 8.14 -9.38
N ILE A 109 -0.21 8.89 -9.82
CA ILE A 109 -1.33 9.27 -8.95
C ILE A 109 -2.21 8.04 -8.65
N GLY A 110 -2.37 7.14 -9.61
CA GLY A 110 -3.11 5.90 -9.47
C GLY A 110 -2.60 5.07 -8.30
N SER A 111 -1.35 4.67 -8.35
CA SER A 111 -0.75 3.79 -7.35
C SER A 111 -0.47 4.47 -6.01
N ASN A 112 -0.01 5.74 -6.02
CA ASN A 112 0.51 6.38 -4.82
C ASN A 112 -0.53 7.17 -4.02
N LEU A 113 -1.64 7.57 -4.65
CA LEU A 113 -2.68 8.40 -4.02
C LEU A 113 -4.09 7.81 -4.18
N LYS A 114 -4.53 7.59 -5.42
CA LYS A 114 -5.90 7.15 -5.71
C LYS A 114 -6.19 5.75 -5.17
N GLY A 115 -5.32 4.78 -5.42
CA GLY A 115 -5.44 3.41 -4.93
C GLY A 115 -5.54 3.35 -3.40
N PRO A 116 -4.59 3.93 -2.64
CA PRO A 116 -4.67 4.05 -1.19
C PRO A 116 -5.98 4.66 -0.69
N LEU A 117 -6.45 5.75 -1.30
CA LEU A 117 -7.72 6.39 -0.93
C LEU A 117 -8.91 5.45 -1.05
N PHE A 118 -9.03 4.72 -2.17
CA PHE A 118 -10.14 3.78 -2.38
C PHE A 118 -10.02 2.51 -1.54
N LEU A 119 -8.80 2.04 -1.22
CA LEU A 119 -8.61 0.97 -0.24
C LEU A 119 -9.10 1.41 1.15
N ILE A 120 -8.76 2.61 1.59
CA ILE A 120 -9.25 3.17 2.86
C ILE A 120 -10.78 3.26 2.85
N GLN A 121 -11.37 3.77 1.76
CA GLN A 121 -12.81 3.90 1.62
C GLN A 121 -13.52 2.55 1.70
N GLY A 122 -13.02 1.53 0.99
CA GLY A 122 -13.61 0.20 0.98
C GLY A 122 -13.46 -0.54 2.31
N LEU A 123 -12.33 -0.38 3.00
CA LEU A 123 -12.03 -1.08 4.24
C LEU A 123 -12.47 -0.34 5.51
N LYS A 124 -13.11 0.83 5.37
CA LYS A 124 -13.47 1.70 6.51
C LYS A 124 -14.24 1.00 7.62
N ASP A 125 -15.17 0.11 7.27
CA ASP A 125 -16.03 -0.53 8.25
C ASP A 125 -15.28 -1.64 9.01
N LYS A 126 -14.42 -2.43 8.34
CA LYS A 126 -13.52 -3.39 9.00
C LYS A 126 -12.51 -2.71 9.92
N LEU A 127 -11.94 -1.58 9.47
CA LEU A 127 -11.03 -0.77 10.30
C LEU A 127 -11.74 -0.15 11.51
N LYS A 128 -12.97 0.34 11.35
CA LYS A 128 -13.76 0.85 12.48
C LYS A 128 -14.10 -0.24 13.49
N LEU A 129 -14.49 -1.42 13.02
CA LEU A 129 -14.85 -2.55 13.88
C LEU A 129 -13.68 -2.96 14.79
N SER A 130 -12.47 -2.98 14.26
CA SER A 130 -11.25 -3.32 15.00
C SER A 130 -10.65 -2.14 15.79
N LYS A 131 -11.17 -0.92 15.65
CA LYS A 131 -10.51 0.33 16.06
C LYS A 131 -9.10 0.43 15.47
N GLY A 132 -8.98 0.04 14.20
CA GLY A 132 -7.73 -0.13 13.48
C GLY A 132 -7.04 1.18 13.11
N SER A 133 -5.84 1.05 12.57
CA SER A 133 -4.98 2.16 12.16
C SER A 133 -4.64 2.08 10.68
N ILE A 134 -4.35 3.25 10.08
CA ILE A 134 -3.86 3.38 8.71
C ILE A 134 -2.46 3.97 8.75
N ILE A 135 -1.52 3.33 8.05
CA ILE A 135 -0.13 3.78 7.91
C ILE A 135 0.13 4.04 6.43
N ASN A 136 0.47 5.27 6.09
CA ASN A 136 0.90 5.64 4.73
C ASN A 136 2.42 5.80 4.72
N ILE A 137 3.13 5.00 3.92
CA ILE A 137 4.56 5.15 3.69
C ILE A 137 4.76 6.17 2.57
N THR A 138 5.40 7.28 2.90
CA THR A 138 5.62 8.40 1.99
C THR A 138 7.12 8.62 1.75
N ASP A 139 7.46 9.36 0.68
CA ASP A 139 8.84 9.67 0.35
C ASP A 139 9.38 10.82 1.23
N THR A 140 10.57 10.64 1.79
CA THR A 140 11.27 11.66 2.59
C THR A 140 11.79 12.83 1.74
N ASN A 141 11.98 12.64 0.45
CA ASN A 141 12.50 13.66 -0.46
C ASN A 141 11.49 14.78 -0.79
N LEU A 142 10.23 14.61 -0.45
CA LEU A 142 9.17 15.58 -0.71
C LEU A 142 9.41 16.95 -0.07
N THR A 143 10.16 16.98 1.04
CA THR A 143 10.48 18.24 1.73
C THR A 143 11.56 19.06 1.04
N LYS A 144 12.33 18.45 0.12
CA LYS A 144 13.47 19.10 -0.55
C LYS A 144 13.25 19.34 -2.04
N GLY A 145 12.19 18.74 -2.61
CA GLY A 145 12.02 18.65 -4.05
C GLY A 145 13.09 17.77 -4.69
N VAL A 146 12.70 16.92 -5.61
CA VAL A 146 13.65 16.10 -6.38
C VAL A 146 13.53 16.52 -7.84
N PRO A 147 14.63 17.00 -8.46
CA PRO A 147 14.61 17.32 -9.88
C PRO A 147 14.08 16.15 -10.72
N ASN A 148 13.29 16.45 -11.73
CA ASN A 148 12.71 15.46 -12.64
C ASN A 148 11.68 14.47 -12.06
N TYR A 149 11.09 14.76 -10.90
CA TYR A 149 10.03 13.92 -10.29
C TYR A 149 8.73 14.70 -10.10
N SER A 150 8.31 15.44 -11.12
CA SER A 150 7.18 16.36 -11.04
C SER A 150 5.89 15.71 -10.55
N CYS A 151 5.50 14.55 -11.11
CA CYS A 151 4.27 13.87 -10.70
C CYS A 151 4.34 13.33 -9.27
N LEU A 152 5.51 12.89 -8.81
CA LEU A 152 5.66 12.35 -7.47
C LEU A 152 5.40 13.40 -6.39
N LEU A 153 5.82 14.63 -6.60
CA LEU A 153 5.63 15.74 -5.66
C LEU A 153 4.15 15.99 -5.34
N TYR A 154 3.25 15.69 -6.27
CA TYR A 154 1.80 15.82 -6.08
C TYR A 154 1.17 14.64 -5.32
N THR A 155 1.84 13.47 -5.25
CA THR A 155 1.28 12.30 -4.56
C THR A 155 1.49 12.32 -3.05
N SER A 156 2.31 13.23 -2.55
CA SER A 156 2.67 13.24 -1.14
C SER A 156 2.86 14.68 -0.63
N PRO A 157 1.77 15.47 -0.53
CA PRO A 157 1.84 16.83 -0.01
C PRO A 157 2.32 16.80 1.43
N SER A 158 3.47 17.45 1.69
CA SER A 158 4.01 17.59 3.04
C SER A 158 3.14 18.55 3.84
N PRO A 159 2.80 18.26 5.11
CA PRO A 159 2.18 19.24 6.00
C PRO A 159 3.00 20.53 6.20
N ARG A 160 4.29 20.51 5.83
CA ARG A 160 5.18 21.69 5.87
C ARG A 160 4.93 22.67 4.73
N ASP A 161 4.41 22.20 3.60
CA ASP A 161 4.09 23.09 2.45
C ASP A 161 2.95 24.05 2.77
N GLN A 162 2.17 23.75 3.80
CA GLN A 162 1.13 24.65 4.32
C GLN A 162 1.67 25.77 5.23
N ARG A 163 2.95 25.75 5.60
CA ARG A 163 3.57 26.75 6.48
C ARG A 163 4.37 27.83 5.75
N GLY A 164 4.45 27.81 4.44
CA GLY A 164 5.51 28.51 3.71
C GLY A 164 5.10 29.69 2.84
N SER A 165 3.89 30.14 2.81
CA SER A 165 3.56 31.35 2.05
C SER A 165 3.05 32.48 2.95
N ARG A 166 3.94 33.06 3.72
CA ARG A 166 3.78 34.47 4.08
C ARG A 166 4.53 35.31 3.03
N MET A 167 3.79 35.82 2.07
CA MET A 167 4.20 37.02 1.34
C MET A 167 4.24 38.23 2.29
#